data_7d76fa6f33416ba4c2d13561a6ce1e78
#
_entry.id   7d76fa6f33416ba4c2d13561a6ce1e78
#
_cell.length_a   1.000
_cell.length_b   1.000
_cell.length_c   1.000
_cell.angle_alpha   90.00
_cell.angle_beta   90.00
_cell.angle_gamma   90.00
#
_symmetry.space_group_name_H-M   'P 1'
#
loop_
_entity.id
_entity.type
_entity.pdbx_description
1 polymer ?
#
loop_
_entity_poly.entity_id
_entity_poly.type
_entity_poly.pdbx_seq_one_letter_code
_entity_poly.pdbx_strand_id
1 'polypeptide(L)'
;MVTQSGSPNWICRKTGLILISLVFLFPFTNSARASNLGEAPLDAATLLQMEQRADAAQPRDQCYMFAEVLHGLTELAGRQIAAGDDQDASMTLTHIDSLATKMQKASAVNAKHLKNAELLLEHVTRRLTDMSHVASADERSAMQTTMQCVDHLHTQVLAVIFSK
;
A
#
# COMPACT_ATOMS: atom_id res chain seq x y z
N MET A 1 67.23 21.11 -21.84
CA MET A 1 68.09 21.30 -20.67
C MET A 1 67.49 20.44 -19.56
N VAL A 2 68.07 19.27 -19.36
CA VAL A 2 69.01 19.00 -18.28
C VAL A 2 68.29 19.00 -16.94
N THR A 3 68.17 18.02 -16.12
CA THR A 3 68.81 16.77 -15.78
C THR A 3 68.12 16.24 -14.53
N GLN A 4 67.84 14.98 -14.45
CA GLN A 4 68.43 14.03 -13.52
C GLN A 4 68.05 14.26 -12.04
N SER A 5 67.73 13.34 -11.27
CA SER A 5 68.15 11.98 -11.01
C SER A 5 68.03 11.75 -9.50
N GLY A 6 67.69 10.59 -9.09
CA GLY A 6 68.07 10.13 -7.76
C GLY A 6 67.06 9.24 -7.01
N SER A 7 67.02 7.98 -7.32
CA SER A 7 66.92 6.98 -6.27
C SER A 7 68.29 6.74 -5.64
N PRO A 8 68.50 6.13 -4.53
CA PRO A 8 67.96 4.80 -4.19
C PRO A 8 67.79 4.49 -2.67
N ASN A 9 67.18 3.34 -2.47
CA ASN A 9 67.64 2.27 -1.59
C ASN A 9 67.39 2.21 -0.08
N TRP A 10 66.89 1.04 0.21
CA TRP A 10 67.27 0.12 1.30
C TRP A 10 66.73 0.46 2.68
N ILE A 11 66.03 -0.36 3.31
CA ILE A 11 66.48 -1.57 3.99
C ILE A 11 65.27 -2.37 4.51
N CYS A 12 65.30 -3.65 4.19
CA CYS A 12 64.67 -4.73 4.92
C CYS A 12 64.70 -4.53 6.44
N ARG A 13 63.60 -4.81 7.11
CA ARG A 13 63.67 -5.64 8.33
C ARG A 13 62.36 -6.41 8.55
N LYS A 14 62.54 -7.70 8.50
CA LYS A 14 61.67 -8.75 8.99
C LYS A 14 61.24 -8.46 10.43
N THR A 15 60.04 -8.82 10.73
CA THR A 15 59.61 -9.72 11.84
C THR A 15 58.26 -9.28 12.39
N GLY A 16 57.40 -10.26 12.57
CA GLY A 16 56.27 -10.11 13.48
C GLY A 16 54.94 -10.63 12.94
N LEU A 17 54.84 -11.93 12.74
CA LEU A 17 53.60 -12.67 12.69
C LEU A 17 52.83 -12.41 13.99
N ILE A 18 51.71 -11.69 13.94
CA ILE A 18 50.64 -11.84 14.93
C ILE A 18 49.34 -11.94 14.16
N LEU A 19 48.94 -13.17 13.96
CA LEU A 19 47.60 -13.58 13.60
C LEU A 19 46.69 -13.29 14.77
N ILE A 20 46.04 -12.12 14.77
CA ILE A 20 44.89 -11.87 15.62
C ILE A 20 43.66 -12.15 14.75
N SER A 21 43.24 -13.40 14.84
CA SER A 21 41.95 -13.88 14.36
C SER A 21 40.86 -13.22 15.22
N LEU A 22 40.41 -12.03 14.82
CA LEU A 22 39.24 -11.37 15.42
C LEU A 22 37.99 -12.02 14.80
N VAL A 23 37.57 -13.12 15.42
CA VAL A 23 36.29 -13.74 15.18
C VAL A 23 35.21 -12.71 15.63
N PHE A 24 34.72 -11.92 14.68
CA PHE A 24 33.54 -11.14 14.87
C PHE A 24 32.37 -12.12 14.98
N LEU A 25 32.05 -12.50 16.20
CA LEU A 25 30.74 -13.04 16.58
C LEU A 25 29.73 -11.95 16.38
N PHE A 26 29.16 -11.86 15.15
CA PHE A 26 27.92 -11.15 14.95
C PHE A 26 26.84 -11.92 15.71
N PRO A 27 26.24 -11.35 16.75
CA PRO A 27 25.00 -11.90 17.26
C PRO A 27 23.96 -11.69 16.15
N PHE A 28 23.59 -12.76 15.46
CA PHE A 28 22.34 -12.79 14.73
C PHE A 28 21.23 -12.58 15.76
N THR A 29 20.87 -11.33 16.00
CA THR A 29 19.60 -11.01 16.63
C THR A 29 18.53 -11.42 15.62
N ASN A 30 18.14 -12.69 15.68
CA ASN A 30 16.83 -13.09 15.20
C ASN A 30 15.82 -12.25 16.01
N SER A 31 15.46 -11.09 15.47
CA SER A 31 14.24 -10.41 15.86
C SER A 31 13.14 -11.42 15.58
N ALA A 32 12.73 -12.15 16.60
CA ALA A 32 11.48 -12.88 16.57
C ALA A 32 10.41 -11.83 16.29
N ARG A 33 10.07 -11.65 15.00
CA ARG A 33 8.81 -11.03 14.62
C ARG A 33 7.76 -11.92 15.25
N ALA A 34 7.20 -11.43 16.37
CA ALA A 34 5.92 -11.92 16.82
C ALA A 34 5.02 -11.85 15.59
N SER A 35 4.73 -13.00 15.01
CA SER A 35 3.70 -13.15 14.03
C SER A 35 2.39 -12.82 14.74
N ASN A 36 2.06 -11.52 14.79
CA ASN A 36 0.69 -11.13 14.93
C ASN A 36 -0.02 -11.84 13.78
N LEU A 37 -0.93 -12.74 14.12
CA LEU A 37 -1.88 -13.38 13.21
C LEU A 37 -2.91 -12.35 12.68
N GLY A 38 -2.52 -11.10 12.51
CA GLY A 38 -3.17 -10.09 11.71
C GLY A 38 -2.56 -10.18 10.33
N GLU A 39 -3.37 -10.35 9.34
CA GLU A 39 -3.02 -10.27 7.93
C GLU A 39 -2.06 -9.10 7.70
N ALA A 40 -0.87 -9.37 7.15
CA ALA A 40 0.12 -8.34 6.93
C ALA A 40 -0.51 -7.22 6.09
N PRO A 41 -0.33 -5.95 6.46
CA PRO A 41 -0.95 -4.86 5.73
C PRO A 41 -0.53 -4.92 4.26
N LEU A 42 -1.50 -4.92 3.37
CA LEU A 42 -1.29 -4.96 1.93
C LEU A 42 -0.45 -3.74 1.50
N ASP A 43 0.58 -3.98 0.72
CA ASP A 43 1.37 -2.92 0.10
C ASP A 43 0.76 -2.48 -1.24
N ALA A 44 1.20 -1.34 -1.77
CA ALA A 44 0.70 -0.78 -3.01
C ALA A 44 0.89 -1.73 -4.21
N ALA A 45 2.00 -2.48 -4.26
CA ALA A 45 2.29 -3.42 -5.34
C ALA A 45 1.32 -4.60 -5.34
N THR A 46 1.02 -5.15 -4.17
CA THR A 46 0.03 -6.22 -4.00
C THR A 46 -1.37 -5.74 -4.39
N LEU A 47 -1.76 -4.52 -3.98
CA LEU A 47 -3.06 -3.94 -4.34
C LEU A 47 -3.20 -3.74 -5.85
N LEU A 48 -2.15 -3.28 -6.53
CA LEU A 48 -2.13 -3.16 -7.98
C LEU A 48 -2.29 -4.53 -8.68
N GLN A 49 -1.64 -5.59 -8.17
CA GLN A 49 -1.83 -6.94 -8.70
C GLN A 49 -3.26 -7.45 -8.48
N MET A 50 -3.87 -7.15 -7.32
CA MET A 50 -5.26 -7.49 -7.05
C MET A 50 -6.20 -6.76 -8.01
N GLU A 51 -5.99 -5.49 -8.29
CA GLU A 51 -6.76 -4.71 -9.27
C GLU A 51 -6.64 -5.32 -10.68
N GLN A 52 -5.43 -5.65 -11.14
CA GLN A 52 -5.24 -6.32 -12.43
C GLN A 52 -5.99 -7.65 -12.53
N ARG A 53 -6.04 -8.41 -11.44
CA ARG A 53 -6.84 -9.65 -11.39
C ARG A 53 -8.34 -9.35 -11.44
N ALA A 54 -8.79 -8.30 -10.76
CA ALA A 54 -10.19 -7.88 -10.81
C ALA A 54 -10.59 -7.42 -12.22
N ASP A 55 -9.73 -6.65 -12.90
CA ASP A 55 -9.94 -6.22 -14.30
C ASP A 55 -10.05 -7.43 -15.27
N ALA A 56 -9.26 -8.48 -15.02
CA ALA A 56 -9.26 -9.70 -15.83
C ALA A 56 -10.32 -10.74 -15.42
N ALA A 57 -11.03 -10.54 -14.33
CA ALA A 57 -12.01 -11.47 -13.81
C ALA A 57 -13.29 -11.50 -14.65
N GLN A 58 -14.11 -12.54 -14.42
CA GLN A 58 -15.43 -12.57 -15.05
C GLN A 58 -16.29 -11.38 -14.58
N PRO A 59 -17.09 -10.74 -15.46
CA PRO A 59 -17.85 -9.54 -15.11
C PRO A 59 -18.71 -9.69 -13.84
N ARG A 60 -19.24 -10.89 -13.58
CA ARG A 60 -20.07 -11.17 -12.40
C ARG A 60 -19.28 -11.21 -11.09
N ASP A 61 -17.96 -11.40 -11.13
CA ASP A 61 -17.09 -11.51 -9.96
C ASP A 61 -16.33 -10.19 -9.71
N GLN A 62 -16.21 -9.33 -10.73
CA GLN A 62 -15.46 -8.08 -10.68
C GLN A 62 -15.88 -7.15 -9.55
N CYS A 63 -17.19 -7.00 -9.34
CA CYS A 63 -17.71 -6.07 -8.32
C CYS A 63 -17.16 -6.39 -6.93
N TYR A 64 -17.15 -7.64 -6.52
CA TYR A 64 -16.63 -8.07 -5.24
C TYR A 64 -15.09 -7.90 -5.17
N MET A 65 -14.39 -8.29 -6.24
CA MET A 65 -12.93 -8.14 -6.29
C MET A 65 -12.48 -6.69 -6.23
N PHE A 66 -13.20 -5.77 -6.88
CA PHE A 66 -12.94 -4.33 -6.75
C PHE A 66 -13.22 -3.82 -5.34
N ALA A 67 -14.25 -4.35 -4.65
CA ALA A 67 -14.50 -3.99 -3.25
C ALA A 67 -13.35 -4.38 -2.33
N GLU A 68 -12.72 -5.54 -2.54
CA GLU A 68 -11.54 -5.97 -1.79
C GLU A 68 -10.34 -5.04 -2.01
N VAL A 69 -10.09 -4.64 -3.28
CA VAL A 69 -9.01 -3.68 -3.60
C VAL A 69 -9.31 -2.31 -2.99
N LEU A 70 -10.55 -1.85 -3.09
CA LEU A 70 -10.98 -0.57 -2.56
C LEU A 70 -10.81 -0.49 -1.04
N HIS A 71 -11.16 -1.56 -0.32
CA HIS A 71 -10.89 -1.70 1.10
C HIS A 71 -9.39 -1.63 1.40
N GLY A 72 -8.56 -2.38 0.67
CA GLY A 72 -7.11 -2.37 0.85
C GLY A 72 -6.46 -1.02 0.58
N LEU A 73 -6.89 -0.30 -0.47
CA LEU A 73 -6.44 1.07 -0.77
C LEU A 73 -6.83 2.06 0.34
N THR A 74 -8.02 1.90 0.91
CA THR A 74 -8.47 2.75 2.02
C THR A 74 -7.60 2.56 3.26
N GLU A 75 -7.22 1.32 3.58
CA GLU A 75 -6.27 1.06 4.66
C GLU A 75 -4.87 1.58 4.36
N LEU A 76 -4.43 1.54 3.10
CA LEU A 76 -3.16 2.13 2.68
C LEU A 76 -3.17 3.65 2.86
N ALA A 77 -4.22 4.34 2.37
CA ALA A 77 -4.38 5.78 2.54
C ALA A 77 -4.36 6.18 4.03
N GLY A 78 -5.04 5.40 4.89
CA GLY A 78 -5.03 5.64 6.32
C GLY A 78 -3.64 5.54 6.96
N ARG A 79 -2.81 4.62 6.50
CA ARG A 79 -1.42 4.52 6.96
C ARG A 79 -0.55 5.68 6.48
N GLN A 80 -0.75 6.12 5.23
CA GLN A 80 -0.03 7.26 4.63
C GLN A 80 -0.37 8.56 5.36
N ILE A 81 -1.65 8.83 5.62
CA ILE A 81 -2.09 9.98 6.43
C ILE A 81 -1.47 9.94 7.83
N ALA A 82 -1.50 8.78 8.48
CA ALA A 82 -0.92 8.63 9.82
C ALA A 82 0.62 8.80 9.85
N ALA A 83 1.30 8.53 8.72
CA ALA A 83 2.73 8.75 8.54
C ALA A 83 3.08 10.19 8.14
N GLY A 84 2.09 11.01 7.74
CA GLY A 84 2.31 12.35 7.20
C GLY A 84 2.78 12.34 5.73
N ASP A 85 2.52 11.26 5.01
CA ASP A 85 2.87 11.09 3.60
C ASP A 85 1.73 11.65 2.71
N ASP A 86 1.45 12.95 2.83
CA ASP A 86 0.28 13.64 2.27
C ASP A 86 0.16 13.45 0.74
N GLN A 87 1.30 13.48 0.03
CA GLN A 87 1.31 13.29 -1.42
C GLN A 87 0.86 11.88 -1.81
N ASP A 88 1.39 10.86 -1.16
CA ASP A 88 1.05 9.47 -1.43
C ASP A 88 -0.40 9.19 -1.03
N ALA A 89 -0.86 9.76 0.09
CA ALA A 89 -2.25 9.68 0.52
C ALA A 89 -3.21 10.27 -0.52
N SER A 90 -2.89 11.46 -1.05
CA SER A 90 -3.69 12.12 -2.09
C SER A 90 -3.76 11.28 -3.38
N MET A 91 -2.64 10.68 -3.80
CA MET A 91 -2.62 9.78 -4.96
C MET A 91 -3.46 8.53 -4.71
N THR A 92 -3.39 7.96 -3.51
CA THR A 92 -4.18 6.78 -3.14
C THR A 92 -5.67 7.11 -3.09
N LEU A 93 -6.08 8.28 -2.57
CA LEU A 93 -7.48 8.73 -2.59
C LEU A 93 -8.00 8.89 -4.03
N THR A 94 -7.21 9.49 -4.92
CA THR A 94 -7.55 9.60 -6.34
C THR A 94 -7.72 8.22 -7.00
N HIS A 95 -6.90 7.24 -6.61
CA HIS A 95 -7.01 5.87 -7.08
C HIS A 95 -8.30 5.20 -6.58
N ILE A 96 -8.68 5.43 -5.33
CA ILE A 96 -9.97 4.99 -4.77
C ILE A 96 -11.14 5.51 -5.61
N ASP A 97 -11.15 6.79 -6.00
CA ASP A 97 -12.22 7.38 -6.83
C ASP A 97 -12.32 6.70 -8.21
N SER A 98 -11.17 6.47 -8.84
CA SER A 98 -11.09 5.76 -10.11
C SER A 98 -11.65 4.33 -10.00
N LEU A 99 -11.26 3.62 -8.96
CA LEU A 99 -11.68 2.24 -8.70
C LEU A 99 -13.17 2.16 -8.35
N ALA A 100 -13.69 3.11 -7.57
CA ALA A 100 -15.11 3.22 -7.27
C ALA A 100 -15.94 3.35 -8.56
N THR A 101 -15.45 4.11 -9.55
CA THR A 101 -16.07 4.22 -10.87
C THR A 101 -16.09 2.88 -11.63
N LYS A 102 -15.00 2.10 -11.57
CA LYS A 102 -14.95 0.75 -12.16
C LYS A 102 -15.94 -0.19 -11.48
N MET A 103 -15.97 -0.18 -10.16
CA MET A 103 -16.87 -1.02 -9.36
C MET A 103 -18.34 -0.68 -9.61
N GLN A 104 -18.68 0.60 -9.79
CA GLN A 104 -20.01 1.05 -10.15
C GLN A 104 -20.51 0.39 -11.44
N LYS A 105 -19.68 0.35 -12.48
CA LYS A 105 -20.00 -0.32 -13.75
C LYS A 105 -20.16 -1.83 -13.55
N ALA A 106 -19.29 -2.45 -12.75
CA ALA A 106 -19.35 -3.88 -12.46
C ALA A 106 -20.58 -4.28 -11.64
N SER A 107 -21.09 -3.42 -10.76
CA SER A 107 -22.27 -3.71 -9.93
C SER A 107 -23.57 -3.83 -10.75
N ALA A 108 -23.64 -3.20 -11.91
CA ALA A 108 -24.79 -3.27 -12.81
C ALA A 108 -24.92 -4.59 -13.56
N VAL A 109 -23.88 -5.43 -13.60
CA VAL A 109 -23.80 -6.67 -14.38
C VAL A 109 -24.11 -7.88 -13.47
N ASN A 110 -25.37 -8.17 -13.16
CA ASN A 110 -25.78 -9.36 -12.37
C ASN A 110 -24.70 -9.93 -11.44
N ALA A 111 -24.06 -9.06 -10.64
CA ALA A 111 -22.88 -9.35 -9.89
C ALA A 111 -23.15 -10.37 -8.78
N LYS A 112 -22.17 -11.24 -8.56
CA LYS A 112 -22.14 -12.17 -7.42
C LYS A 112 -21.57 -11.48 -6.19
N HIS A 113 -21.86 -12.05 -5.03
CA HIS A 113 -21.29 -11.61 -3.75
C HIS A 113 -21.55 -10.14 -3.42
N LEU A 114 -22.63 -9.54 -3.97
CA LEU A 114 -22.98 -8.13 -3.73
C LEU A 114 -23.10 -7.79 -2.24
N LYS A 115 -23.65 -8.71 -1.41
CA LYS A 115 -23.72 -8.50 0.04
C LYS A 115 -22.35 -8.42 0.70
N ASN A 116 -21.38 -9.21 0.23
CA ASN A 116 -20.02 -9.14 0.74
C ASN A 116 -19.33 -7.87 0.27
N ALA A 117 -19.57 -7.45 -0.98
CA ALA A 117 -19.08 -6.19 -1.50
C ALA A 117 -19.66 -4.98 -0.73
N GLU A 118 -20.93 -5.04 -0.39
CA GLU A 118 -21.61 -4.04 0.43
C GLU A 118 -20.99 -3.91 1.83
N LEU A 119 -20.74 -5.02 2.52
CA LEU A 119 -20.07 -5.01 3.82
C LEU A 119 -18.67 -4.38 3.76
N LEU A 120 -17.91 -4.64 2.69
CA LEU A 120 -16.61 -3.99 2.47
C LEU A 120 -16.77 -2.48 2.25
N LEU A 121 -17.78 -2.05 1.47
CA LEU A 121 -18.05 -0.63 1.27
C LEU A 121 -18.46 0.07 2.56
N GLU A 122 -19.24 -0.57 3.43
CA GLU A 122 -19.55 -0.04 4.76
C GLU A 122 -18.28 0.19 5.57
N HIS A 123 -17.34 -0.77 5.56
CA HIS A 123 -16.04 -0.61 6.21
C HIS A 123 -15.23 0.56 5.61
N VAL A 124 -15.21 0.67 4.28
CA VAL A 124 -14.54 1.76 3.57
C VAL A 124 -15.11 3.12 3.97
N THR A 125 -16.44 3.29 3.94
CA THR A 125 -17.11 4.53 4.33
C THR A 125 -16.78 4.92 5.76
N ARG A 126 -16.84 3.97 6.69
CA ARG A 126 -16.49 4.20 8.09
C ARG A 126 -15.04 4.63 8.25
N ARG A 127 -14.12 3.94 7.57
CA ARG A 127 -12.70 4.25 7.62
C ARG A 127 -12.36 5.62 7.05
N LEU A 128 -12.95 5.99 5.90
CA LEU A 128 -12.82 7.33 5.32
C LEU A 128 -13.35 8.42 6.27
N THR A 129 -14.47 8.16 6.95
CA THR A 129 -15.01 9.06 7.96
C THR A 129 -14.03 9.27 9.11
N ASP A 130 -13.46 8.19 9.66
CA ASP A 130 -12.45 8.27 10.72
C ASP A 130 -11.22 9.07 10.28
N MET A 131 -10.72 8.82 9.06
CA MET A 131 -9.57 9.54 8.50
C MET A 131 -9.87 11.04 8.30
N SER A 132 -11.10 11.40 7.93
CA SER A 132 -11.49 12.80 7.72
C SER A 132 -11.34 13.67 8.96
N HIS A 133 -11.40 13.09 10.16
CA HIS A 133 -11.22 13.80 11.42
C HIS A 133 -9.77 14.16 11.72
N VAL A 134 -8.82 13.40 11.15
CA VAL A 134 -7.37 13.58 11.39
C VAL A 134 -6.64 14.15 10.17
N ALA A 135 -7.32 14.24 9.02
CA ALA A 135 -6.78 14.75 7.78
C ALA A 135 -6.37 16.24 7.91
N SER A 136 -5.27 16.61 7.26
CA SER A 136 -4.81 17.99 7.13
C SER A 136 -5.81 18.86 6.35
N ALA A 137 -5.65 20.18 6.38
CA ALA A 137 -6.52 21.09 5.65
C ALA A 137 -6.50 20.83 4.14
N ASP A 138 -5.34 20.48 3.61
CA ASP A 138 -5.11 20.26 2.18
C ASP A 138 -5.72 18.92 1.72
N GLU A 139 -5.65 17.88 2.55
CA GLU A 139 -6.22 16.56 2.26
C GLU A 139 -7.76 16.53 2.39
N ARG A 140 -8.32 17.43 3.19
CA ARG A 140 -9.76 17.43 3.49
C ARG A 140 -10.63 17.53 2.25
N SER A 141 -10.21 18.31 1.26
CA SER A 141 -10.95 18.45 0.00
C SER A 141 -10.97 17.15 -0.82
N ALA A 142 -9.80 16.50 -0.96
CA ALA A 142 -9.70 15.21 -1.64
C ALA A 142 -10.50 14.14 -0.89
N MET A 143 -10.34 14.06 0.43
CA MET A 143 -11.07 13.14 1.28
C MET A 143 -12.59 13.29 1.13
N GLN A 144 -13.10 14.53 1.13
CA GLN A 144 -14.53 14.80 0.98
C GLN A 144 -15.06 14.34 -0.39
N THR A 145 -14.28 14.52 -1.46
CA THR A 145 -14.62 14.04 -2.80
C THR A 145 -14.70 12.50 -2.82
N THR A 146 -13.70 11.83 -2.26
CA THR A 146 -13.65 10.38 -2.17
C THR A 146 -14.81 9.81 -1.35
N MET A 147 -15.13 10.42 -0.21
CA MET A 147 -16.28 10.03 0.60
C MET A 147 -17.60 10.12 -0.18
N GLN A 148 -17.83 11.21 -0.92
CA GLN A 148 -19.04 11.36 -1.75
C GLN A 148 -19.11 10.31 -2.86
N CYS A 149 -17.96 9.99 -3.49
CA CYS A 149 -17.88 8.97 -4.53
C CYS A 149 -18.24 7.59 -3.98
N VAL A 150 -17.68 7.23 -2.82
CA VAL A 150 -17.92 5.94 -2.16
C VAL A 150 -19.35 5.83 -1.64
N ASP A 151 -19.91 6.88 -1.05
CA ASP A 151 -21.32 6.90 -0.59
C ASP A 151 -22.31 6.71 -1.74
N HIS A 152 -22.02 7.35 -2.88
CA HIS A 152 -22.84 7.17 -4.08
C HIS A 152 -22.77 5.71 -4.58
N LEU A 153 -21.57 5.14 -4.65
CA LEU A 153 -21.37 3.74 -5.01
C LEU A 153 -22.11 2.80 -4.05
N HIS A 154 -21.97 3.01 -2.73
CA HIS A 154 -22.62 2.21 -1.71
C HIS A 154 -24.15 2.22 -1.87
N THR A 155 -24.72 3.41 -2.06
CA THR A 155 -26.16 3.56 -2.35
C THR A 155 -26.60 2.78 -3.57
N GLN A 156 -25.81 2.79 -4.65
CA GLN A 156 -26.13 2.04 -5.86
C GLN A 156 -26.06 0.51 -5.64
N VAL A 157 -25.03 0.02 -4.94
CA VAL A 157 -24.92 -1.41 -4.61
C VAL A 157 -26.11 -1.85 -3.78
N LEU A 158 -26.52 -1.08 -2.78
CA LEU A 158 -27.72 -1.33 -1.99
C LEU A 158 -28.98 -1.38 -2.88
N ALA A 159 -29.16 -0.41 -3.79
CA ALA A 159 -30.28 -0.41 -4.70
C ALA A 159 -30.36 -1.69 -5.55
N VAL A 160 -29.21 -2.18 -6.05
CA VAL A 160 -29.15 -3.43 -6.81
C VAL A 160 -29.49 -4.65 -5.93
N ILE A 161 -29.06 -4.69 -4.66
CA ILE A 161 -29.39 -5.78 -3.73
C ILE A 161 -30.89 -5.86 -3.46
N PHE A 162 -31.54 -4.71 -3.27
CA PHE A 162 -32.97 -4.64 -2.91
C PHE A 162 -33.91 -4.59 -4.10
N SER A 163 -33.42 -4.45 -5.33
CA SER A 163 -34.24 -4.49 -6.55
C SER A 163 -34.52 -5.89 -7.06
N LYS A 164 -33.94 -6.93 -6.46
CA LYS A 164 -34.14 -8.36 -6.78
C LYS A 164 -35.18 -8.99 -5.87
#